data_b7ce932817374774d84981ee9de2069c
#
_entry.id   b7ce932817374774d84981ee9de2069c
#
_cell.length_a   1.000
_cell.length_b   1.000
_cell.length_c   1.000
_cell.angle_alpha   90.00
_cell.angle_beta   90.00
_cell.angle_gamma   90.00
#
_symmetry.space_group_name_H-M   'P 1'
#
loop_
_entity.id
_entity.type
_entity.pdbx_description
1 polymer ?
#
loop_
_entity_poly.entity_id
_entity_poly.type
_entity_poly.pdbx_seq_one_letter_code
_entity_poly.pdbx_strand_id
1 'polypeptide(L)'
;VNQGIPENRLILIESSKEFVSYLRRVHPSATVIHGNAADLEYHIESIGLRTVEHVVSGIPLVSCGEEARKIICEAVLNLLNPGGSFVQVTYFGVCPIPLKIINIYKGKRSFSGIAKWNFPPAFVWRVEKHA
;
A
#
# COMPACT_ATOMS: atom_id res chain seq x y z
N VAL A 1 -6.10 -6.60 12.06
CA VAL A 1 -5.82 -7.34 13.30
C VAL A 1 -6.94 -8.32 13.60
N ASN A 2 -8.18 -7.87 13.64
CA ASN A 2 -9.35 -8.74 13.86
C ASN A 2 -9.61 -9.75 12.72
N GLN A 3 -8.88 -9.63 11.62
CA GLN A 3 -8.94 -10.52 10.45
C GLN A 3 -7.83 -11.59 10.44
N GLY A 4 -7.14 -11.79 11.56
CA GLY A 4 -6.15 -12.84 11.71
C GLY A 4 -4.69 -12.46 11.45
N ILE A 5 -4.40 -11.19 11.10
CA ILE A 5 -3.02 -10.71 10.98
C ILE A 5 -2.52 -10.28 12.36
N PRO A 6 -1.43 -10.88 12.88
CA PRO A 6 -0.86 -10.43 14.15
C PRO A 6 -0.40 -8.98 14.07
N GLU A 7 -0.71 -8.19 15.10
CA GLU A 7 -0.38 -6.76 15.12
C GLU A 7 1.12 -6.50 15.00
N ASN A 8 1.94 -7.35 15.61
CA ASN A 8 3.40 -7.23 15.54
C ASN A 8 3.99 -7.49 14.15
N ARG A 9 3.18 -7.95 13.19
CA ARG A 9 3.56 -8.08 11.78
C ARG A 9 3.11 -6.91 10.92
N LEU A 10 2.40 -5.94 11.49
CA LEU A 10 1.94 -4.76 10.77
C LEU A 10 3.00 -3.67 10.77
N ILE A 11 3.23 -3.10 9.61
CA ILE A 11 4.02 -1.89 9.41
C ILE A 11 3.08 -0.84 8.85
N LEU A 12 2.94 0.26 9.56
CA LEU A 12 2.06 1.36 9.20
C LEU A 12 2.91 2.59 8.90
N ILE A 13 2.77 3.13 7.69
CA ILE A 13 3.47 4.33 7.26
C ILE A 13 2.45 5.45 7.09
N GLU A 14 2.63 6.52 7.81
CA GLU A 14 1.70 7.63 7.88
C GLU A 14 2.45 8.96 7.88
N SER A 15 2.03 9.89 7.03
CA SER A 15 2.65 11.21 6.93
C SER A 15 2.14 12.22 7.96
N SER A 16 0.94 12.03 8.50
CA SER A 16 0.37 12.89 9.51
C SER A 16 0.90 12.56 10.90
N LYS A 17 1.57 13.50 11.53
CA LYS A 17 2.09 13.37 12.90
C LYS A 17 1.00 13.03 13.91
N GLU A 18 -0.17 13.60 13.75
CA GLU A 18 -1.33 13.36 14.63
C GLU A 18 -1.84 11.93 14.50
N PHE A 19 -1.96 11.45 13.26
CA PHE A 19 -2.36 10.06 13.01
C PHE A 19 -1.29 9.06 13.46
N VAL A 20 -0.03 9.39 13.33
CA VAL A 20 1.06 8.54 13.87
C VAL A 20 0.89 8.34 15.37
N SER A 21 0.63 9.42 16.11
CA SER A 21 0.39 9.33 17.55
C SER A 21 -0.84 8.49 17.89
N TYR A 22 -1.90 8.65 17.13
CA TYR A 22 -3.12 7.85 17.28
C TYR A 22 -2.86 6.37 17.01
N LEU A 23 -2.20 6.05 15.90
CA LEU A 23 -1.87 4.66 15.51
C LEU A 23 -0.98 3.96 16.55
N ARG A 24 0.01 4.66 17.08
CA ARG A 24 0.88 4.13 18.14
C ARG A 24 0.11 3.80 19.42
N ARG A 25 -0.94 4.56 19.71
CA ARG A 25 -1.78 4.33 20.88
C ARG A 25 -2.72 3.14 20.69
N VAL A 26 -3.36 3.01 19.51
CA VAL A 26 -4.34 1.96 19.24
C VAL A 26 -3.72 0.66 18.78
N HIS A 27 -2.50 0.70 18.24
CA HIS A 27 -1.75 -0.46 17.76
C HIS A 27 -0.34 -0.47 18.36
N PRO A 28 -0.21 -0.69 19.69
CA PRO A 28 1.08 -0.57 20.36
C PRO A 28 2.11 -1.62 19.94
N SER A 29 1.69 -2.76 19.38
CA SER A 29 2.59 -3.81 18.91
C SER A 29 2.97 -3.67 17.44
N ALA A 30 2.32 -2.78 16.69
CA ALA A 30 2.66 -2.52 15.29
C ALA A 30 3.88 -1.61 15.19
N THR A 31 4.62 -1.73 14.08
CA THR A 31 5.67 -0.77 13.73
C THR A 31 5.02 0.42 13.02
N VAL A 32 4.98 1.57 13.66
CA VAL A 32 4.41 2.80 13.08
C VAL A 32 5.53 3.76 12.72
N ILE A 33 5.62 4.10 11.43
CA ILE A 33 6.65 4.98 10.88
C ILE A 33 5.99 6.28 10.45
N HIS A 34 6.52 7.40 10.98
CA HIS A 34 6.16 8.73 10.50
C HIS A 34 6.98 9.03 9.25
N GLY A 35 6.35 9.04 8.10
CA GLY A 35 7.06 9.27 6.85
C GLY A 35 6.16 9.34 5.62
N ASN A 36 6.78 9.66 4.50
CA ASN A 36 6.12 9.73 3.21
C ASN A 36 6.24 8.39 2.48
N ALA A 37 5.17 7.96 1.83
CA ALA A 37 5.17 6.74 1.03
C ALA A 37 6.11 6.80 -0.19
N ALA A 38 6.51 7.98 -0.64
CA ALA A 38 7.54 8.13 -1.67
C ALA A 38 8.91 7.60 -1.22
N ASP A 39 9.16 7.55 0.10
CA ASP A 39 10.38 7.04 0.70
C ASP A 39 10.21 5.63 1.28
N LEU A 40 9.26 4.87 0.75
CA LEU A 40 8.86 3.57 1.26
C LEU A 40 10.02 2.59 1.40
N GLU A 41 10.88 2.49 0.39
CA GLU A 41 12.02 1.56 0.42
C GLU A 41 12.99 1.90 1.56
N TYR A 42 13.29 3.20 1.73
CA TYR A 42 14.12 3.67 2.83
C TYR A 42 13.52 3.30 4.20
N HIS A 43 12.20 3.48 4.37
CA HIS A 43 11.53 3.17 5.63
C HIS A 43 11.58 1.66 5.95
N ILE A 44 11.37 0.82 4.97
CA ILE A 44 11.43 -0.63 5.14
C ILE A 44 12.87 -1.09 5.45
N GLU A 45 13.85 -0.56 4.76
CA GLU A 45 15.26 -0.86 5.05
C GLU A 45 15.67 -0.41 6.45
N SER A 46 15.18 0.75 6.92
CA SER A 46 15.51 1.30 8.23
C SER A 46 15.09 0.42 9.39
N ILE A 47 14.11 -0.46 9.20
CA ILE A 47 13.66 -1.45 10.20
C ILE A 47 14.23 -2.84 9.97
N GLY A 48 15.23 -2.96 9.08
CA GLY A 48 15.95 -4.21 8.84
C GLY A 48 15.30 -5.18 7.86
N LEU A 49 14.30 -4.72 7.11
CA LEU A 49 13.61 -5.53 6.10
C LEU A 49 14.02 -5.12 4.70
N ARG A 50 13.93 -6.04 3.76
CA ARG A 50 14.17 -5.79 2.32
C ARG A 50 12.93 -5.98 1.48
N THR A 51 12.02 -6.84 1.93
CA THR A 51 10.82 -7.20 1.19
C THR A 51 9.65 -7.35 2.14
N VAL A 52 8.46 -7.28 1.60
CA VAL A 52 7.20 -7.51 2.30
C VAL A 52 6.29 -8.44 1.48
N GLU A 53 5.38 -9.12 2.15
CA GLU A 53 4.45 -10.04 1.49
C GLU A 53 3.27 -9.30 0.85
N HIS A 54 2.72 -8.32 1.56
CA HIS A 54 1.53 -7.61 1.13
C HIS A 54 1.63 -6.13 1.45
N VAL A 55 1.10 -5.31 0.55
CA VAL A 55 0.93 -3.87 0.77
C VAL A 55 -0.53 -3.52 0.56
N VAL A 56 -1.10 -2.80 1.50
CA VAL A 56 -2.44 -2.21 1.38
C VAL A 56 -2.30 -0.69 1.44
N SER A 57 -2.82 -0.01 0.43
CA SER A 57 -2.72 1.43 0.30
C SER A 57 -4.09 2.09 0.15
N GLY A 58 -4.34 3.12 0.93
CA GLY A 58 -5.44 4.06 0.76
C GLY A 58 -4.99 5.43 0.26
N ILE A 59 -3.74 5.57 -0.19
CA ILE A 59 -3.23 6.83 -0.72
C ILE A 59 -4.01 7.22 -1.97
N PRO A 60 -4.41 8.51 -2.13
CA PRO A 60 -5.15 8.96 -3.29
C PRO A 60 -4.27 9.06 -4.53
N LEU A 61 -3.87 7.92 -5.09
CA LEU A 61 -2.95 7.83 -6.23
C LEU A 61 -3.43 8.55 -7.48
N VAL A 62 -4.75 8.69 -7.66
CA VAL A 62 -5.31 9.41 -8.81
C VAL A 62 -4.98 10.90 -8.73
N SER A 63 -4.99 11.48 -7.54
CA SER A 63 -4.84 12.92 -7.33
C SER A 63 -3.46 13.36 -6.82
N CYS A 64 -2.57 12.43 -6.50
CA CYS A 64 -1.24 12.78 -5.97
C CYS A 64 -0.24 13.27 -7.03
N GLY A 65 -0.62 13.26 -8.31
CA GLY A 65 0.25 13.62 -9.43
C GLY A 65 0.94 12.41 -10.05
N GLU A 66 1.29 12.54 -11.33
CA GLU A 66 1.87 11.45 -12.13
C GLU A 66 3.21 10.98 -11.59
N GLU A 67 4.09 11.92 -11.24
CA GLU A 67 5.43 11.61 -10.73
C GLU A 67 5.39 10.88 -9.39
N ALA A 68 4.61 11.39 -8.43
CA ALA A 68 4.45 10.75 -7.13
C ALA A 68 3.81 9.36 -7.24
N ARG A 69 2.81 9.22 -8.11
CA ARG A 69 2.15 7.94 -8.39
C ARG A 69 3.14 6.91 -8.90
N LYS A 70 3.97 7.30 -9.87
CA LYS A 70 5.02 6.44 -10.43
C LYS A 70 5.99 5.98 -9.35
N ILE A 71 6.54 6.90 -8.58
CA ILE A 71 7.51 6.62 -7.51
C ILE A 71 6.92 5.65 -6.49
N ILE A 72 5.71 5.91 -6.01
CA ILE A 72 5.06 5.07 -5.00
C ILE A 72 4.78 3.67 -5.55
N CYS A 73 4.20 3.57 -6.74
CA CYS A 73 3.86 2.27 -7.34
C CYS A 73 5.10 1.44 -7.64
N GLU A 74 6.17 2.04 -8.14
CA GLU A 74 7.45 1.35 -8.36
C GLU A 74 8.04 0.86 -7.04
N ALA A 75 8.06 1.69 -6.01
CA ALA A 75 8.57 1.32 -4.69
C ALA A 75 7.80 0.13 -4.09
N VAL A 76 6.47 0.16 -4.16
CA VAL A 76 5.64 -0.94 -3.67
C VAL A 76 5.94 -2.24 -4.40
N LEU A 77 5.91 -2.22 -5.73
CA LEU A 77 6.14 -3.43 -6.53
C LEU A 77 7.55 -3.97 -6.40
N ASN A 78 8.53 -3.09 -6.21
CA ASN A 78 9.91 -3.48 -5.96
C ASN A 78 10.07 -4.20 -4.61
N LEU A 79 9.38 -3.73 -3.57
CA LEU A 79 9.44 -4.31 -2.23
C LEU A 79 8.70 -5.62 -2.07
N LEU A 80 7.72 -5.91 -2.91
CA LEU A 80 6.95 -7.15 -2.79
C LEU A 80 7.81 -8.40 -3.04
N ASN A 81 7.64 -9.39 -2.18
CA ASN A 81 8.11 -10.74 -2.47
C ASN A 81 7.47 -11.27 -3.76
N PRO A 82 8.16 -12.14 -4.52
CA PRO A 82 7.48 -12.92 -5.56
C PRO A 82 6.25 -13.62 -4.98
N GLY A 83 5.11 -13.50 -5.66
CA GLY A 83 3.82 -13.99 -5.16
C GLY A 83 3.11 -13.04 -4.21
N GLY A 84 3.74 -11.95 -3.81
CA GLY A 84 3.13 -10.93 -2.96
C GLY A 84 2.10 -10.08 -3.69
N SER A 85 1.34 -9.30 -2.94
CA SER A 85 0.25 -8.50 -3.51
C SER A 85 0.23 -7.04 -3.05
N PHE A 86 -0.17 -6.17 -3.96
CA PHE A 86 -0.45 -4.77 -3.74
C PHE A 86 -1.95 -4.55 -3.88
N VAL A 87 -2.61 -4.12 -2.81
CA VAL A 87 -4.03 -3.78 -2.78
C VAL A 87 -4.16 -2.28 -2.68
N GLN A 88 -4.84 -1.66 -3.65
CA GLN A 88 -5.09 -0.23 -3.70
C GLN A 88 -6.58 0.05 -3.62
N VAL A 89 -6.95 0.91 -2.68
CA VAL A 89 -8.31 1.45 -2.56
C VAL A 89 -8.37 2.78 -3.30
N THR A 90 -9.39 2.97 -4.13
CA THR A 90 -9.64 4.22 -4.86
C THR A 90 -11.13 4.51 -4.92
N TYR A 91 -11.48 5.78 -5.06
CA TYR A 91 -12.88 6.21 -5.25
C TYR A 91 -13.27 6.35 -6.73
N PHE A 92 -12.37 5.97 -7.62
CA PHE A 92 -12.57 5.99 -9.07
C PHE A 92 -12.60 4.55 -9.61
N GLY A 93 -13.42 4.30 -10.64
CA GLY A 93 -13.59 2.99 -11.24
C GLY A 93 -12.40 2.50 -12.06
N VAL A 94 -11.37 3.32 -12.27
CA VAL A 94 -10.17 2.98 -13.05
C VAL A 94 -9.03 2.67 -12.09
N CYS A 95 -8.27 1.61 -12.39
CA CYS A 95 -7.10 1.26 -11.60
C CYS A 95 -6.04 2.38 -11.66
N PRO A 96 -5.64 2.95 -10.51
CA PRO A 96 -4.68 4.06 -10.50
C PRO A 96 -3.23 3.60 -10.66
N ILE A 97 -2.96 2.30 -10.58
CA ILE A 97 -1.62 1.75 -10.75
C ILE A 97 -1.31 1.67 -12.25
N PRO A 98 -0.26 2.36 -12.74
CA PRO A 98 0.04 2.39 -14.16
C PRO A 98 0.34 0.98 -14.72
N LEU A 99 -0.35 0.61 -15.79
CA LEU A 99 -0.19 -0.71 -16.42
C LEU A 99 1.25 -0.98 -16.87
N LYS A 100 1.94 0.05 -17.33
CA LYS A 100 3.36 -0.04 -17.71
C LYS A 100 4.23 -0.51 -16.54
N ILE A 101 3.99 0.01 -15.35
CA ILE A 101 4.72 -0.38 -14.14
C ILE A 101 4.37 -1.82 -13.76
N ILE A 102 3.09 -2.17 -13.78
CA ILE A 102 2.63 -3.54 -13.51
C ILE A 102 3.36 -4.53 -14.42
N ASN A 103 3.47 -4.22 -15.70
CA ASN A 103 4.11 -5.09 -16.68
C ASN A 103 5.62 -5.24 -16.44
N ILE A 104 6.33 -4.15 -16.07
CA ILE A 104 7.76 -4.18 -15.76
C ILE A 104 8.04 -5.16 -14.62
N TYR A 105 7.19 -5.18 -13.60
CA TYR A 105 7.33 -6.07 -12.44
C TYR A 105 6.61 -7.42 -12.61
N LYS A 106 6.16 -7.73 -13.84
CA LYS A 106 5.43 -8.97 -14.15
C LYS A 106 4.23 -9.18 -13.25
N GLY A 107 3.52 -8.10 -12.96
CA GLY A 107 2.33 -8.12 -12.12
C GLY A 107 1.08 -8.53 -12.89
N LYS A 108 0.12 -9.07 -12.16
CA LYS A 108 -1.23 -9.36 -12.66
C LYS A 108 -2.23 -8.51 -11.90
N ARG A 109 -2.94 -7.66 -12.65
CA ARG A 109 -4.00 -6.81 -12.10
C ARG A 109 -5.33 -7.55 -12.07
N SER A 110 -6.07 -7.39 -10.98
CA SER A 110 -7.44 -7.84 -10.86
C SER A 110 -8.29 -6.84 -10.08
N PHE A 111 -9.58 -6.80 -10.39
CA PHE A 111 -10.54 -6.04 -9.63
C PHE A 111 -11.04 -6.88 -8.46
N SER A 112 -10.87 -6.40 -7.23
CA SER A 112 -11.17 -7.17 -6.03
C SER A 112 -12.56 -6.89 -5.45
N GLY A 113 -13.15 -5.73 -5.75
CA GLY A 113 -14.49 -5.44 -5.28
C GLY A 113 -14.81 -3.96 -5.11
N ILE A 114 -16.03 -3.70 -4.71
CA ILE A 114 -16.58 -2.37 -4.45
C ILE A 114 -17.12 -2.35 -3.02
N ALA A 115 -16.70 -1.36 -2.23
CA ALA A 115 -17.33 -1.06 -0.95
C ALA A 115 -18.55 -0.15 -1.19
N LYS A 116 -19.69 -0.76 -1.49
CA LYS A 116 -20.93 -0.06 -1.90
C LYS A 116 -21.51 0.85 -0.82
N TRP A 117 -21.29 0.50 0.45
CA TRP A 117 -21.80 1.25 1.60
C TRP A 117 -20.97 2.48 1.94
N ASN A 118 -19.81 2.65 1.31
CA ASN A 118 -19.04 3.88 1.35
C ASN A 118 -19.69 4.94 0.47
N PHE A 119 -19.57 6.22 0.87
CA PHE A 119 -20.02 7.32 0.04
C PHE A 119 -18.90 8.38 -0.07
N PRO A 120 -18.29 8.55 -1.26
CA PRO A 120 -18.52 7.77 -2.50
C PRO A 120 -18.07 6.30 -2.38
N PRO A 121 -18.59 5.38 -3.22
CA PRO A 121 -18.19 3.99 -3.20
C PRO A 121 -16.68 3.82 -3.41
N ALA A 122 -16.07 2.91 -2.66
CA ALA A 122 -14.65 2.61 -2.82
C ALA A 122 -14.47 1.39 -3.73
N PHE A 123 -13.53 1.49 -4.66
CA PHE A 123 -13.13 0.43 -5.57
C PHE A 123 -11.81 -0.15 -5.09
N VAL A 124 -11.68 -1.47 -5.10
CA VAL A 124 -10.48 -2.17 -4.63
C VAL A 124 -9.81 -2.89 -5.79
N TRP A 125 -8.58 -2.53 -6.06
CA TRP A 125 -7.73 -3.14 -7.08
C TRP A 125 -6.62 -3.93 -6.44
N ARG A 126 -6.27 -5.05 -7.04
CA ARG A 126 -5.19 -5.92 -6.58
C ARG A 126 -4.21 -6.18 -7.72
N VAL A 127 -2.93 -6.06 -7.41
CA VAL A 127 -1.84 -6.47 -8.29
C VAL A 127 -1.04 -7.56 -7.58
N GLU A 128 -0.92 -8.71 -8.20
CA GLU A 128 -0.07 -9.79 -7.72
C GLU A 128 1.24 -9.79 -8.50
N LYS A 129 2.35 -9.79 -7.77
CA LYS A 129 3.68 -9.93 -8.37
C LYS A 129 3.93 -11.38 -8.72
N HIS A 130 4.35 -11.65 -9.94
CA HIS A 130 4.63 -13.02 -10.37
C HIS A 130 5.71 -13.67 -9.50
N ALA A 131 5.47 -14.91 -9.16
CA ALA A 131 6.42 -15.69 -8.36
C ALA A 131 7.70 -16.03 -9.15
#